data_dc101098cfe57f7e44341bc13ecf7389
#
_entry.id   dc101098cfe57f7e44341bc13ecf7389
#
_cell.length_a   1.000
_cell.length_b   1.000
_cell.length_c   1.000
_cell.angle_alpha   90.00
_cell.angle_beta   90.00
_cell.angle_gamma   90.00
#
_symmetry.space_group_name_H-M   'P 1'
#
loop_
_entity.id
_entity.type
_entity.pdbx_description
1 polymer ?
#
loop_
_entity_poly.entity_id
_entity_poly.type
_entity_poly.pdbx_seq_one_letter_code
_entity_poly.pdbx_strand_id
1 'polypeptide(L)'
;VLSAQYWGKRDTASIRSIYSIILKVAFVISTLMALAVLIFPQAVMGIYSNNDEIIAAGISYLRIIGFAYILFGLSNTMICCIRSIELVKISVVVNITSFCTNVFLNWVLIFGNLGAPALGIRGAAIATLTARILEFLIVSIYIFCIDKRLNFKPKHLFLFDKIFALDLFQHGLPVFINEVMWSLGVSAQAAILGHIKYSAGDPVAANSIASMVQQLSTVVIFGIANAAGIIIGKSIGSGKIERAKVEAKTLKYLSYVIGIIACGVILLLKNFVINFYTIPPETRALANELMVTIAFITIFVSVSSVTIVGILRGGGDTRFCMFAEIITLWCVATPLALIGSLLRLPVPLVLILMKSDEPLKSLVAVIRINKNKWIKSLARDFNREEV
;
A
#
# COMPACT_ATOMS: atom_id res chain seq x y z
N VAL A 1 -10.72 4.46 -7.64
CA VAL A 1 -11.28 4.05 -8.94
C VAL A 1 -12.62 4.74 -9.17
N LEU A 2 -13.66 4.42 -8.40
CA LEU A 2 -15.01 4.96 -8.58
C LEU A 2 -15.02 6.49 -8.64
N SER A 3 -14.41 7.17 -7.66
CA SER A 3 -14.31 8.64 -7.63
C SER A 3 -13.58 9.22 -8.84
N ALA A 4 -12.54 8.54 -9.37
CA ALA A 4 -11.82 9.00 -10.55
C ALA A 4 -12.67 8.90 -11.82
N GLN A 5 -13.52 7.88 -11.95
CA GLN A 5 -14.46 7.76 -13.06
C GLN A 5 -15.56 8.83 -13.00
N TYR A 6 -16.15 9.09 -11.81
CA TYR A 6 -17.10 10.21 -11.65
C TYR A 6 -16.43 11.57 -11.85
N TRP A 7 -15.15 11.72 -11.49
CA TRP A 7 -14.40 12.92 -11.81
C TRP A 7 -14.23 13.13 -13.32
N GLY A 8 -14.04 12.04 -14.08
CA GLY A 8 -14.04 12.07 -15.54
C GLY A 8 -15.37 12.58 -16.12
N LYS A 9 -16.51 12.22 -15.51
CA LYS A 9 -17.84 12.72 -15.86
C LYS A 9 -18.15 14.13 -15.36
N ARG A 10 -17.28 14.73 -14.55
CA ARG A 10 -17.50 16.01 -13.85
C ARG A 10 -18.69 16.00 -12.86
N ASP A 11 -19.08 14.83 -12.40
CA ASP A 11 -20.19 14.68 -11.44
C ASP A 11 -19.66 14.76 -10.00
N THR A 12 -19.59 16.00 -9.51
CA THR A 12 -19.12 16.28 -8.15
C THR A 12 -20.12 15.89 -7.07
N ALA A 13 -21.41 15.80 -7.40
CA ALA A 13 -22.46 15.40 -6.44
C ALA A 13 -22.29 13.93 -6.06
N SER A 14 -22.17 13.04 -7.05
CA SER A 14 -21.88 11.61 -6.81
C SER A 14 -20.58 11.40 -6.05
N ILE A 15 -19.54 12.18 -6.36
CA ILE A 15 -18.26 12.10 -5.63
C ILE A 15 -18.45 12.46 -4.15
N ARG A 16 -19.25 13.48 -3.81
CA ARG A 16 -19.53 13.85 -2.41
C ARG A 16 -20.23 12.71 -1.66
N SER A 17 -21.20 12.06 -2.27
CA SER A 17 -21.88 10.90 -1.69
C SER A 17 -20.93 9.74 -1.46
N ILE A 18 -20.08 9.41 -2.44
CA ILE A 18 -19.04 8.38 -2.33
C ILE A 18 -18.07 8.71 -1.21
N TYR A 19 -17.59 9.96 -1.11
CA TYR A 19 -16.68 10.40 -0.04
C TYR A 19 -17.30 10.24 1.34
N SER A 20 -18.57 10.65 1.50
CA SER A 20 -19.30 10.50 2.75
C SER A 20 -19.33 9.02 3.20
N ILE A 21 -19.65 8.10 2.28
CA ILE A 21 -19.75 6.68 2.58
C ILE A 21 -18.38 6.10 2.94
N ILE A 22 -17.34 6.40 2.14
CA ILE A 22 -15.96 5.90 2.38
C ILE A 22 -15.42 6.39 3.72
N LEU A 23 -15.65 7.67 4.08
CA LEU A 23 -15.22 8.22 5.36
C LEU A 23 -15.89 7.54 6.54
N LYS A 24 -17.20 7.21 6.44
CA LYS A 24 -17.93 6.45 7.47
C LYS A 24 -17.35 5.04 7.63
N VAL A 25 -17.13 4.35 6.52
CA VAL A 25 -16.53 3.01 6.52
C VAL A 25 -15.12 3.05 7.13
N ALA A 26 -14.31 4.02 6.72
CA ALA A 26 -12.96 4.21 7.28
C ALA A 26 -13.00 4.50 8.78
N PHE A 27 -13.93 5.35 9.23
CA PHE A 27 -14.12 5.64 10.66
C PHE A 27 -14.48 4.37 11.44
N VAL A 28 -15.44 3.58 10.96
CA VAL A 28 -15.86 2.34 11.65
C VAL A 28 -14.70 1.36 11.73
N ILE A 29 -14.02 1.08 10.61
CA ILE A 29 -12.91 0.11 10.58
C ILE A 29 -11.74 0.58 11.45
N SER A 30 -11.32 1.84 11.34
CA SER A 30 -10.22 2.37 12.14
C SER A 30 -10.54 2.45 13.63
N THR A 31 -11.81 2.71 13.98
CA THR A 31 -12.27 2.67 15.38
C THR A 31 -12.26 1.24 15.90
N LEU A 32 -12.72 0.25 15.14
CA LEU A 32 -12.65 -1.16 15.55
C LEU A 32 -11.20 -1.61 15.78
N MET A 33 -10.28 -1.22 14.90
CA MET A 33 -8.85 -1.50 15.05
C MET A 33 -8.26 -0.81 16.30
N ALA A 34 -8.61 0.46 16.53
CA ALA A 34 -8.19 1.19 17.72
C ALA A 34 -8.70 0.54 19.01
N LEU A 35 -9.98 0.17 19.05
CA LEU A 35 -10.58 -0.51 20.20
C LEU A 35 -9.92 -1.88 20.45
N ALA A 36 -9.66 -2.67 19.41
CA ALA A 36 -8.98 -3.95 19.56
C ALA A 36 -7.61 -3.80 20.23
N VAL A 37 -6.82 -2.81 19.80
CA VAL A 37 -5.47 -2.54 20.34
C VAL A 37 -5.53 -1.91 21.74
N LEU A 38 -6.51 -1.05 22.03
CA LEU A 38 -6.63 -0.38 23.33
C LEU A 38 -7.21 -1.30 24.40
N ILE A 39 -8.17 -2.17 24.05
CA ILE A 39 -8.85 -3.06 24.99
C ILE A 39 -8.02 -4.34 25.23
N PHE A 40 -7.41 -4.90 24.17
CA PHE A 40 -6.68 -6.16 24.24
C PHE A 40 -5.18 -6.04 23.87
N PRO A 41 -4.43 -5.07 24.42
CA PRO A 41 -3.04 -4.84 24.01
C PRO A 41 -2.13 -6.04 24.33
N GLN A 42 -2.41 -6.78 25.42
CA GLN A 42 -1.66 -7.98 25.79
C GLN A 42 -1.84 -9.11 24.78
N ALA A 43 -3.08 -9.36 24.34
CA ALA A 43 -3.38 -10.38 23.35
C ALA A 43 -2.72 -10.05 22.00
N VAL A 44 -2.75 -8.77 21.60
CA VAL A 44 -2.10 -8.30 20.37
C VAL A 44 -0.58 -8.49 20.46
N MET A 45 0.06 -8.09 21.58
CA MET A 45 1.50 -8.25 21.73
C MET A 45 1.93 -9.71 21.90
N GLY A 46 1.11 -10.54 22.53
CA GLY A 46 1.37 -11.98 22.68
C GLY A 46 1.41 -12.76 21.36
N ILE A 47 0.82 -12.23 20.27
CA ILE A 47 0.98 -12.80 18.93
C ILE A 47 2.41 -12.64 18.39
N TYR A 48 3.10 -11.56 18.80
CA TYR A 48 4.42 -11.19 18.26
C TYR A 48 5.60 -11.63 19.14
N SER A 49 5.41 -11.75 20.46
CA SER A 49 6.48 -12.10 21.39
C SER A 49 5.97 -12.84 22.61
N ASN A 50 6.83 -13.75 23.14
CA ASN A 50 6.64 -14.42 24.42
C ASN A 50 7.52 -13.80 25.53
N ASN A 51 8.24 -12.72 25.26
CA ASN A 51 9.10 -12.05 26.24
C ASN A 51 8.28 -10.95 26.95
N ASP A 52 8.15 -11.06 28.27
CA ASP A 52 7.37 -10.16 29.10
C ASP A 52 7.82 -8.70 29.05
N GLU A 53 9.14 -8.45 28.93
CA GLU A 53 9.68 -7.10 28.83
C GLU A 53 9.29 -6.45 27.50
N ILE A 54 9.35 -7.22 26.40
CA ILE A 54 8.93 -6.75 25.07
C ILE A 54 7.43 -6.49 25.05
N ILE A 55 6.65 -7.38 25.67
CA ILE A 55 5.19 -7.23 25.77
C ILE A 55 4.85 -5.97 26.57
N ALA A 56 5.48 -5.73 27.74
CA ALA A 56 5.23 -4.55 28.57
C ALA A 56 5.58 -3.24 27.83
N ALA A 57 6.73 -3.20 27.16
CA ALA A 57 7.15 -2.07 26.33
C ALA A 57 6.15 -1.82 25.18
N GLY A 58 5.74 -2.90 24.48
CA GLY A 58 4.75 -2.84 23.41
C GLY A 58 3.37 -2.36 23.87
N ILE A 59 2.88 -2.81 25.03
CA ILE A 59 1.62 -2.33 25.62
C ILE A 59 1.68 -0.83 25.87
N SER A 60 2.80 -0.33 26.41
CA SER A 60 2.96 1.11 26.67
C SER A 60 2.91 1.94 25.39
N TYR A 61 3.44 1.42 24.29
CA TYR A 61 3.38 1.99 22.94
C TYR A 61 1.96 1.95 22.38
N LEU A 62 1.31 0.76 22.42
CA LEU A 62 -0.01 0.51 21.84
C LEU A 62 -1.11 1.38 22.47
N ARG A 63 -1.04 1.63 23.79
CA ARG A 63 -2.00 2.50 24.48
C ARG A 63 -2.00 3.94 23.98
N ILE A 64 -0.89 4.41 23.45
CA ILE A 64 -0.77 5.76 22.87
C ILE A 64 -1.12 5.73 21.39
N ILE A 65 -0.52 4.79 20.64
CA ILE A 65 -0.66 4.74 19.18
C ILE A 65 -2.06 4.30 18.73
N GLY A 66 -2.81 3.60 19.60
CA GLY A 66 -4.18 3.18 19.31
C GLY A 66 -5.08 4.33 18.89
N PHE A 67 -4.93 5.52 19.48
CA PHE A 67 -5.66 6.72 19.07
C PHE A 67 -5.25 7.21 17.68
N ALA A 68 -4.00 7.00 17.29
CA ALA A 68 -3.51 7.38 15.96
C ALA A 68 -4.15 6.56 14.84
N TYR A 69 -4.65 5.34 15.09
CA TYR A 69 -5.30 4.53 14.07
C TYR A 69 -6.56 5.18 13.48
N ILE A 70 -7.38 5.81 14.33
CA ILE A 70 -8.58 6.52 13.88
C ILE A 70 -8.19 7.71 12.99
N LEU A 71 -7.24 8.51 13.46
CA LEU A 71 -6.76 9.69 12.73
C LEU A 71 -6.12 9.28 11.41
N PHE A 72 -5.28 8.25 11.42
CA PHE A 72 -4.63 7.72 10.22
C PHE A 72 -5.64 7.19 9.21
N GLY A 73 -6.64 6.39 9.67
CA GLY A 73 -7.68 5.86 8.79
C GLY A 73 -8.45 6.97 8.07
N LEU A 74 -8.82 8.01 8.80
CA LEU A 74 -9.53 9.16 8.25
C LEU A 74 -8.64 10.01 7.35
N SER A 75 -7.43 10.39 7.81
CA SER A 75 -6.53 11.25 7.02
C SER A 75 -6.09 10.58 5.73
N ASN A 76 -5.70 9.30 5.78
CA ASN A 76 -5.30 8.54 4.59
C ASN A 76 -6.46 8.41 3.58
N THR A 77 -7.68 8.18 4.06
CA THR A 77 -8.89 8.16 3.22
C THR A 77 -9.12 9.51 2.56
N MET A 78 -9.04 10.61 3.31
CA MET A 78 -9.15 11.97 2.79
C MET A 78 -8.07 12.27 1.72
N ILE A 79 -6.82 11.88 1.98
CA ILE A 79 -5.70 12.03 1.03
C ILE A 79 -5.96 11.22 -0.25
N CYS A 80 -6.44 9.99 -0.15
CA CYS A 80 -6.81 9.18 -1.32
C CYS A 80 -7.93 9.82 -2.12
N CYS A 81 -8.92 10.39 -1.43
CA CYS A 81 -10.03 11.10 -2.05
C CYS A 81 -9.56 12.33 -2.84
N ILE A 82 -8.74 13.22 -2.25
CA ILE A 82 -8.24 14.40 -2.96
C ILE A 82 -7.30 14.04 -4.12
N ARG A 83 -6.53 12.96 -4.01
CA ARG A 83 -5.72 12.45 -5.13
C ARG A 83 -6.59 11.99 -6.30
N SER A 84 -7.74 11.36 -6.04
CA SER A 84 -8.65 10.86 -7.08
C SER A 84 -9.27 11.98 -7.94
N ILE A 85 -9.26 13.22 -7.44
CA ILE A 85 -9.70 14.43 -8.16
C ILE A 85 -8.49 15.30 -8.60
N GLU A 86 -7.33 14.69 -8.76
CA GLU A 86 -6.09 15.29 -9.28
C GLU A 86 -5.48 16.39 -8.38
N LEU A 87 -5.77 16.42 -7.09
CA LEU A 87 -5.18 17.35 -6.13
C LEU A 87 -3.93 16.75 -5.45
N VAL A 88 -2.95 16.34 -6.25
CA VAL A 88 -1.76 15.64 -5.77
C VAL A 88 -0.85 16.53 -4.92
N LYS A 89 -0.72 17.83 -5.26
CA LYS A 89 0.18 18.76 -4.54
C LYS A 89 -0.09 18.82 -3.04
N ILE A 90 -1.36 18.87 -2.66
CA ILE A 90 -1.78 18.91 -1.25
C ILE A 90 -1.42 17.63 -0.53
N SER A 91 -1.66 16.49 -1.16
CA SER A 91 -1.27 15.18 -0.63
C SER A 91 0.24 15.12 -0.33
N VAL A 92 1.07 15.67 -1.22
CA VAL A 92 2.53 15.74 -1.01
C VAL A 92 2.90 16.64 0.17
N VAL A 93 2.31 17.84 0.25
CA VAL A 93 2.57 18.78 1.35
C VAL A 93 2.18 18.16 2.70
N VAL A 94 0.99 17.56 2.80
CA VAL A 94 0.51 16.90 4.03
C VAL A 94 1.47 15.79 4.46
N ASN A 95 1.85 14.91 3.53
CA ASN A 95 2.74 13.79 3.84
C ASN A 95 4.15 14.25 4.26
N ILE A 96 4.74 15.24 3.57
CA ILE A 96 6.05 15.78 3.92
C ILE A 96 6.00 16.45 5.28
N THR A 97 4.98 17.27 5.56
CA THR A 97 4.84 17.94 6.86
C THR A 97 4.70 16.92 7.99
N SER A 98 3.84 15.91 7.82
CA SER A 98 3.65 14.82 8.80
C SER A 98 4.97 14.07 9.03
N PHE A 99 5.68 13.71 7.97
CA PHE A 99 6.97 13.00 8.04
C PHE A 99 8.03 13.83 8.77
N CYS A 100 8.25 15.09 8.37
CA CYS A 100 9.24 15.96 9.02
C CYS A 100 8.91 16.17 10.49
N THR A 101 7.64 16.37 10.83
CA THR A 101 7.19 16.49 12.24
C THR A 101 7.48 15.21 13.01
N ASN A 102 7.19 14.05 12.44
CA ASN A 102 7.45 12.77 13.08
C ASN A 102 8.95 12.56 13.36
N VAL A 103 9.80 12.80 12.35
CA VAL A 103 11.26 12.68 12.49
C VAL A 103 11.80 13.63 13.55
N PHE A 104 11.37 14.90 13.51
CA PHE A 104 11.80 15.90 14.49
C PHE A 104 11.38 15.54 15.92
N LEU A 105 10.12 15.17 16.10
CA LEU A 105 9.61 14.79 17.43
C LEU A 105 10.21 13.46 17.93
N ASN A 106 10.50 12.51 17.07
CA ASN A 106 11.24 11.31 17.43
C ASN A 106 12.63 11.66 17.98
N TRP A 107 13.37 12.53 17.29
CA TRP A 107 14.67 13.00 17.75
C TRP A 107 14.61 13.73 19.10
N VAL A 108 13.57 14.52 19.33
CA VAL A 108 13.37 15.23 20.61
C VAL A 108 12.95 14.28 21.73
N LEU A 109 11.91 13.45 21.51
CA LEU A 109 11.24 12.73 22.58
C LEU A 109 11.86 11.35 22.88
N ILE A 110 12.48 10.70 21.89
CA ILE A 110 13.17 9.42 22.15
C ILE A 110 14.47 9.68 22.92
N PHE A 111 15.27 10.64 22.47
CA PHE A 111 16.61 10.89 23.00
C PHE A 111 16.67 11.98 24.08
N GLY A 112 15.59 12.71 24.31
CA GLY A 112 15.56 13.78 25.33
C GLY A 112 16.28 15.06 24.91
N ASN A 113 16.36 15.35 23.61
CA ASN A 113 17.01 16.54 23.11
C ASN A 113 16.18 17.80 23.38
N LEU A 114 16.80 18.98 23.29
CA LEU A 114 16.18 20.30 23.55
C LEU A 114 15.59 20.46 24.97
N GLY A 115 16.09 19.71 25.96
CA GLY A 115 15.59 19.75 27.33
C GLY A 115 14.32 18.95 27.59
N ALA A 116 13.84 18.17 26.61
CA ALA A 116 12.71 17.26 26.77
C ALA A 116 13.17 15.99 27.55
N PRO A 117 12.26 15.32 28.28
CA PRO A 117 12.59 14.04 28.91
C PRO A 117 12.81 12.95 27.85
N ALA A 118 13.82 12.09 28.04
CA ALA A 118 14.06 10.93 27.21
C ALA A 118 12.99 9.86 27.49
N LEU A 119 11.94 9.81 26.67
CA LEU A 119 10.80 8.91 26.84
C LEU A 119 10.95 7.56 26.14
N GLY A 120 12.01 7.36 25.33
CA GLY A 120 12.26 6.12 24.59
C GLY A 120 11.05 5.72 23.72
N ILE A 121 10.56 4.50 23.90
CA ILE A 121 9.44 3.94 23.12
C ILE A 121 8.15 4.77 23.27
N ARG A 122 7.86 5.31 24.45
CA ARG A 122 6.70 6.19 24.65
C ARG A 122 6.86 7.50 23.87
N GLY A 123 8.09 8.02 23.80
CA GLY A 123 8.41 9.19 22.99
C GLY A 123 8.10 8.97 21.50
N ALA A 124 8.47 7.81 20.96
CA ALA A 124 8.14 7.43 19.59
C ALA A 124 6.61 7.36 19.33
N ALA A 125 5.84 6.82 20.30
CA ALA A 125 4.40 6.76 20.19
C ALA A 125 3.75 8.15 20.18
N ILE A 126 4.20 9.04 21.06
CA ILE A 126 3.72 10.43 21.15
C ILE A 126 4.08 11.21 19.87
N ALA A 127 5.30 11.08 19.39
CA ALA A 127 5.75 11.70 18.14
C ALA A 127 4.87 11.28 16.95
N THR A 128 4.58 9.98 16.85
CA THR A 128 3.72 9.44 15.79
C THR A 128 2.28 9.94 15.93
N LEU A 129 1.71 9.91 17.13
CA LEU A 129 0.36 10.42 17.38
C LEU A 129 0.24 11.90 17.02
N THR A 130 1.21 12.73 17.44
CA THR A 130 1.25 14.16 17.12
C THR A 130 1.34 14.41 15.62
N ALA A 131 2.19 13.66 14.91
CA ALA A 131 2.29 13.74 13.45
C ALA A 131 0.96 13.36 12.76
N ARG A 132 0.24 12.36 13.25
CA ARG A 132 -1.09 11.96 12.73
C ARG A 132 -2.18 12.99 13.04
N ILE A 133 -2.14 13.63 14.21
CA ILE A 133 -3.04 14.75 14.54
C ILE A 133 -2.81 15.89 13.52
N LEU A 134 -1.55 16.28 13.32
CA LEU A 134 -1.21 17.35 12.37
C LEU A 134 -1.65 17.02 10.95
N GLU A 135 -1.38 15.80 10.48
CA GLU A 135 -1.81 15.31 9.18
C GLU A 135 -3.33 15.42 9.01
N PHE A 136 -4.09 14.90 9.98
CA PHE A 136 -5.54 14.95 9.98
C PHE A 136 -6.08 16.38 9.98
N LEU A 137 -5.50 17.27 10.77
CA LEU A 137 -5.90 18.68 10.83
C LEU A 137 -5.66 19.39 9.50
N ILE A 138 -4.46 19.23 8.91
CA ILE A 138 -4.12 19.90 7.65
C ILE A 138 -5.06 19.43 6.52
N VAL A 139 -5.26 18.12 6.38
CA VAL A 139 -6.11 17.59 5.30
C VAL A 139 -7.58 17.95 5.52
N SER A 140 -8.05 17.96 6.78
CA SER A 140 -9.42 18.35 7.11
C SER A 140 -9.68 19.83 6.84
N ILE A 141 -8.80 20.72 7.28
CA ILE A 141 -8.90 22.16 7.00
C ILE A 141 -8.93 22.39 5.49
N TYR A 142 -8.05 21.70 4.75
CA TYR A 142 -8.03 21.84 3.30
C TYR A 142 -9.35 21.42 2.65
N ILE A 143 -9.89 20.23 2.99
CA ILE A 143 -11.10 19.69 2.36
C ILE A 143 -12.33 20.52 2.73
N PHE A 144 -12.48 20.89 4.00
CA PHE A 144 -13.70 21.55 4.46
C PHE A 144 -13.71 23.07 4.25
N CYS A 145 -12.54 23.73 4.23
CA CYS A 145 -12.44 25.19 4.23
C CYS A 145 -11.83 25.76 2.93
N ILE A 146 -10.90 25.05 2.30
CA ILE A 146 -10.09 25.60 1.20
C ILE A 146 -10.51 25.05 -0.16
N ASP A 147 -10.87 23.75 -0.25
CA ASP A 147 -11.17 23.10 -1.51
C ASP A 147 -12.46 23.65 -2.14
N LYS A 148 -12.32 24.29 -3.31
CA LYS A 148 -13.43 24.81 -4.11
C LYS A 148 -13.86 23.86 -5.24
N ARG A 149 -13.07 22.84 -5.56
CA ARG A 149 -13.36 21.93 -6.69
C ARG A 149 -14.49 20.98 -6.37
N LEU A 150 -14.38 20.29 -5.23
CA LEU A 150 -15.43 19.43 -4.74
C LEU A 150 -16.43 20.18 -3.85
N ASN A 151 -15.97 21.23 -3.15
CA ASN A 151 -16.74 21.99 -2.17
C ASN A 151 -17.43 21.08 -1.15
N PHE A 152 -16.66 20.15 -0.58
CA PHE A 152 -17.16 19.18 0.39
C PHE A 152 -17.29 19.85 1.75
N LYS A 153 -18.52 20.01 2.23
CA LYS A 153 -18.84 20.68 3.51
C LYS A 153 -19.17 19.64 4.59
N PRO A 154 -19.05 19.96 5.89
CA PRO A 154 -19.39 19.05 6.97
C PRO A 154 -20.81 18.44 6.88
N LYS A 155 -21.77 19.19 6.34
CA LYS A 155 -23.13 18.69 6.08
C LYS A 155 -23.15 17.48 5.12
N HIS A 156 -22.20 17.38 4.21
CA HIS A 156 -22.12 16.27 3.27
C HIS A 156 -21.67 14.97 3.94
N LEU A 157 -21.10 15.01 5.14
CA LEU A 157 -20.81 13.81 5.92
C LEU A 157 -22.05 12.99 6.28
N PHE A 158 -23.23 13.61 6.29
CA PHE A 158 -24.49 12.91 6.57
C PHE A 158 -25.14 12.32 5.32
N LEU A 159 -24.61 12.60 4.12
CA LEU A 159 -25.12 12.00 2.89
C LEU A 159 -24.96 10.48 2.95
N PHE A 160 -26.03 9.78 2.64
CA PHE A 160 -26.03 8.34 2.47
C PHE A 160 -26.90 7.97 1.28
N ASP A 161 -26.30 7.34 0.29
CA ASP A 161 -27.00 6.83 -0.87
C ASP A 161 -26.74 5.34 -0.98
N LYS A 162 -27.82 4.55 -0.93
CA LYS A 162 -27.75 3.09 -0.95
C LYS A 162 -27.13 2.56 -2.25
N ILE A 163 -27.33 3.26 -3.37
CA ILE A 163 -26.80 2.84 -4.66
C ILE A 163 -25.28 2.93 -4.66
N PHE A 164 -24.76 4.09 -4.23
CA PHE A 164 -23.29 4.27 -4.11
C PHE A 164 -22.67 3.37 -3.04
N ALA A 165 -23.39 3.11 -1.94
CA ALA A 165 -22.93 2.17 -0.94
C ALA A 165 -22.81 0.75 -1.50
N LEU A 166 -23.78 0.30 -2.29
CA LEU A 166 -23.76 -1.01 -2.93
C LEU A 166 -22.65 -1.10 -3.99
N ASP A 167 -22.50 -0.07 -4.82
CA ASP A 167 -21.43 -0.02 -5.82
C ASP A 167 -20.03 -0.03 -5.17
N LEU A 168 -19.86 0.72 -4.07
CA LEU A 168 -18.63 0.72 -3.29
C LEU A 168 -18.33 -0.65 -2.71
N PHE A 169 -19.35 -1.33 -2.14
CA PHE A 169 -19.20 -2.68 -1.60
C PHE A 169 -18.86 -3.68 -2.71
N GLN A 170 -19.58 -3.64 -3.82
CA GLN A 170 -19.39 -4.57 -4.94
C GLN A 170 -18.01 -4.49 -5.58
N HIS A 171 -17.43 -3.29 -5.66
CA HIS A 171 -16.12 -3.04 -6.28
C HIS A 171 -14.98 -2.90 -5.26
N GLY A 172 -15.28 -2.48 -4.05
CA GLY A 172 -14.31 -2.33 -2.97
C GLY A 172 -14.01 -3.63 -2.24
N LEU A 173 -15.02 -4.49 -2.01
CA LEU A 173 -14.83 -5.76 -1.31
C LEU A 173 -13.80 -6.68 -1.98
N PRO A 174 -13.78 -6.86 -3.32
CA PRO A 174 -12.73 -7.63 -3.97
C PRO A 174 -11.34 -7.07 -3.72
N VAL A 175 -11.19 -5.74 -3.70
CA VAL A 175 -9.90 -5.09 -3.41
C VAL A 175 -9.51 -5.33 -1.95
N PHE A 176 -10.44 -5.18 -1.02
CA PHE A 176 -10.19 -5.43 0.41
C PHE A 176 -9.76 -6.88 0.67
N ILE A 177 -10.49 -7.87 0.13
CA ILE A 177 -10.13 -9.28 0.24
C ILE A 177 -8.72 -9.52 -0.33
N ASN A 178 -8.42 -8.91 -1.47
CA ASN A 178 -7.13 -9.03 -2.10
C ASN A 178 -5.99 -8.52 -1.21
N GLU A 179 -6.12 -7.34 -0.60
CA GLU A 179 -5.10 -6.77 0.30
C GLU A 179 -4.90 -7.62 1.57
N VAL A 180 -5.99 -8.18 2.13
CA VAL A 180 -5.91 -9.12 3.26
C VAL A 180 -5.17 -10.40 2.87
N MET A 181 -5.55 -11.01 1.73
CA MET A 181 -4.91 -12.24 1.24
C MET A 181 -3.44 -12.01 0.88
N TRP A 182 -3.10 -10.85 0.33
CA TRP A 182 -1.72 -10.47 0.07
C TRP A 182 -0.90 -10.34 1.37
N SER A 183 -1.45 -9.67 2.38
CA SER A 183 -0.79 -9.51 3.69
C SER A 183 -0.55 -10.87 4.39
N LEU A 184 -1.55 -11.75 4.35
CA LEU A 184 -1.42 -13.12 4.87
C LEU A 184 -0.37 -13.92 4.08
N GLY A 185 -0.33 -13.77 2.75
CA GLY A 185 0.66 -14.43 1.91
C GLY A 185 2.08 -13.99 2.21
N VAL A 186 2.31 -12.69 2.38
CA VAL A 186 3.62 -12.16 2.80
C VAL A 186 4.03 -12.72 4.16
N SER A 187 3.10 -12.82 5.11
CA SER A 187 3.35 -13.42 6.43
C SER A 187 3.70 -14.92 6.34
N ALA A 188 2.98 -15.67 5.50
CA ALA A 188 3.27 -17.07 5.25
C ALA A 188 4.66 -17.26 4.60
N GLN A 189 5.00 -16.43 3.63
CA GLN A 189 6.32 -16.44 3.00
C GLN A 189 7.45 -16.12 4.00
N ALA A 190 7.24 -15.16 4.90
CA ALA A 190 8.20 -14.85 5.96
C ALA A 190 8.38 -16.03 6.93
N ALA A 191 7.30 -16.73 7.27
CA ALA A 191 7.36 -17.94 8.08
C ALA A 191 8.17 -19.06 7.39
N ILE A 192 7.99 -19.28 6.09
CA ILE A 192 8.78 -20.25 5.32
C ILE A 192 10.26 -19.95 5.43
N LEU A 193 10.67 -18.69 5.22
CA LEU A 193 12.07 -18.26 5.36
C LEU A 193 12.61 -18.46 6.78
N GLY A 194 11.79 -18.18 7.81
CA GLY A 194 12.17 -18.36 9.21
C GLY A 194 12.39 -19.81 9.62
N HIS A 195 11.84 -20.78 8.88
CA HIS A 195 12.05 -22.21 9.14
C HIS A 195 13.26 -22.81 8.39
N ILE A 196 13.96 -22.04 7.55
CA ILE A 196 15.15 -22.49 6.85
C ILE A 196 16.33 -22.48 7.84
N LYS A 197 16.76 -23.70 8.28
CA LYS A 197 17.88 -23.89 9.21
C LYS A 197 19.13 -24.47 8.56
N TYR A 198 19.09 -24.77 7.27
CA TYR A 198 20.20 -25.42 6.55
C TYR A 198 21.12 -24.41 5.83
N SER A 199 20.83 -23.12 5.88
CA SER A 199 21.67 -22.06 5.33
C SER A 199 22.81 -21.74 6.30
N ALA A 200 24.01 -21.45 5.78
CA ALA A 200 25.13 -20.99 6.57
C ALA A 200 24.91 -19.57 7.14
N GLY A 201 24.21 -18.69 6.39
CA GLY A 201 23.80 -17.36 6.86
C GLY A 201 22.36 -17.35 7.36
N ASP A 202 21.96 -16.25 8.02
CA ASP A 202 20.58 -16.03 8.46
C ASP A 202 19.69 -15.56 7.28
N PRO A 203 18.73 -16.41 6.79
CA PRO A 203 17.88 -16.05 5.65
C PRO A 203 16.92 -14.90 5.95
N VAL A 204 16.46 -14.76 7.21
CA VAL A 204 15.50 -13.72 7.61
C VAL A 204 16.20 -12.36 7.64
N ALA A 205 17.38 -12.29 8.25
CA ALA A 205 18.18 -11.06 8.28
C ALA A 205 18.60 -10.64 6.87
N ALA A 206 19.10 -11.57 6.05
CA ALA A 206 19.51 -11.30 4.68
C ALA A 206 18.33 -10.81 3.82
N ASN A 207 17.16 -11.47 3.92
CA ASN A 207 15.95 -11.06 3.19
C ASN A 207 15.40 -9.70 3.68
N SER A 208 15.51 -9.40 4.99
CA SER A 208 15.07 -8.11 5.53
C SER A 208 15.88 -6.95 4.94
N ILE A 209 17.19 -7.10 4.82
CA ILE A 209 18.07 -6.10 4.20
C ILE A 209 17.72 -5.93 2.71
N ALA A 210 17.59 -7.04 1.99
CA ALA A 210 17.26 -7.02 0.56
C ALA A 210 15.87 -6.41 0.31
N SER A 211 14.88 -6.74 1.14
CA SER A 211 13.52 -6.20 1.06
C SER A 211 13.47 -4.71 1.37
N MET A 212 14.30 -4.20 2.30
CA MET A 212 14.36 -2.78 2.60
C MET A 212 14.82 -1.96 1.38
N VAL A 213 15.83 -2.45 0.66
CA VAL A 213 16.29 -1.81 -0.59
C VAL A 213 15.24 -1.89 -1.68
N GLN A 214 14.57 -3.04 -1.81
CA GLN A 214 13.45 -3.20 -2.74
C GLN A 214 12.34 -2.19 -2.43
N GLN A 215 11.97 -2.02 -1.15
CA GLN A 215 10.92 -1.11 -0.74
C GLN A 215 11.22 0.34 -1.13
N LEU A 216 12.46 0.80 -0.98
CA LEU A 216 12.87 2.14 -1.44
C LEU A 216 12.69 2.30 -2.95
N SER A 217 13.05 1.28 -3.73
CA SER A 217 12.91 1.29 -5.19
C SER A 217 11.44 1.21 -5.63
N THR A 218 10.61 0.47 -4.91
CA THR A 218 9.19 0.28 -5.24
C THR A 218 8.30 1.48 -4.90
N VAL A 219 8.74 2.42 -4.07
CA VAL A 219 7.99 3.67 -3.78
C VAL A 219 7.60 4.40 -5.08
N VAL A 220 8.56 4.55 -6.00
CA VAL A 220 8.31 5.21 -7.30
C VAL A 220 7.33 4.39 -8.14
N ILE A 221 7.49 3.07 -8.15
CA ILE A 221 6.61 2.14 -8.88
C ILE A 221 5.16 2.27 -8.41
N PHE A 222 4.93 2.25 -7.09
CA PHE A 222 3.58 2.42 -6.52
C PHE A 222 3.02 3.82 -6.76
N GLY A 223 3.86 4.86 -6.76
CA GLY A 223 3.46 6.21 -7.13
C GLY A 223 2.87 6.26 -8.54
N ILE A 224 3.55 5.62 -9.50
CA ILE A 224 3.10 5.53 -10.89
C ILE A 224 1.88 4.64 -11.05
N ALA A 225 1.81 3.52 -10.34
CA ALA A 225 0.63 2.65 -10.35
C ALA A 225 -0.63 3.40 -9.87
N ASN A 226 -0.51 4.16 -8.79
CA ASN A 226 -1.62 5.00 -8.29
C ASN A 226 -2.01 6.10 -9.29
N ALA A 227 -1.05 6.78 -9.89
CA ALA A 227 -1.31 7.79 -10.93
C ALA A 227 -1.98 7.18 -12.16
N ALA A 228 -1.53 6.00 -12.59
CA ALA A 228 -2.13 5.25 -13.69
C ALA A 228 -3.61 4.95 -13.42
N GLY A 229 -3.96 4.50 -12.22
CA GLY A 229 -5.35 4.23 -11.85
C GLY A 229 -6.26 5.46 -11.94
N ILE A 230 -5.74 6.65 -11.60
CA ILE A 230 -6.48 7.91 -11.68
C ILE A 230 -6.65 8.33 -13.16
N ILE A 231 -5.57 8.29 -13.95
CA ILE A 231 -5.58 8.68 -15.38
C ILE A 231 -6.56 7.78 -16.16
N ILE A 232 -6.43 6.49 -16.00
CA ILE A 232 -7.30 5.49 -16.67
C ILE A 232 -8.75 5.65 -16.23
N GLY A 233 -8.99 5.75 -14.91
CA GLY A 233 -10.34 5.93 -14.38
C GLY A 233 -11.02 7.18 -14.93
N LYS A 234 -10.28 8.30 -14.99
CA LYS A 234 -10.77 9.57 -15.57
C LYS A 234 -11.09 9.45 -17.06
N SER A 235 -10.21 8.81 -17.85
CA SER A 235 -10.40 8.64 -19.30
C SER A 235 -11.63 7.77 -19.60
N ILE A 236 -11.83 6.67 -18.85
CA ILE A 236 -13.03 5.83 -18.97
C ILE A 236 -14.28 6.59 -18.53
N GLY A 237 -14.23 7.26 -17.37
CA GLY A 237 -15.36 8.04 -16.86
C GLY A 237 -15.80 9.16 -17.80
N SER A 238 -14.89 9.78 -18.54
CA SER A 238 -15.19 10.79 -19.56
C SER A 238 -15.64 10.21 -20.91
N GLY A 239 -15.82 8.88 -21.04
CA GLY A 239 -16.21 8.21 -22.28
C GLY A 239 -15.10 8.13 -23.35
N LYS A 240 -13.87 8.56 -23.04
CA LYS A 240 -12.75 8.60 -24.00
C LYS A 240 -12.00 7.25 -24.03
N ILE A 241 -12.69 6.19 -24.47
CA ILE A 241 -12.20 4.82 -24.43
C ILE A 241 -10.91 4.64 -25.24
N GLU A 242 -10.82 5.20 -26.45
CA GLU A 242 -9.62 5.07 -27.28
C GLU A 242 -8.40 5.75 -26.62
N ARG A 243 -8.61 6.87 -25.95
CA ARG A 243 -7.59 7.54 -25.16
C ARG A 243 -7.13 6.65 -24.01
N ALA A 244 -8.06 6.02 -23.28
CA ALA A 244 -7.73 5.09 -22.21
C ALA A 244 -6.87 3.90 -22.69
N LYS A 245 -7.12 3.37 -23.89
CA LYS A 245 -6.30 2.31 -24.50
C LYS A 245 -4.87 2.79 -24.80
N VAL A 246 -4.72 4.00 -25.35
CA VAL A 246 -3.40 4.58 -25.64
C VAL A 246 -2.65 4.83 -24.33
N GLU A 247 -3.30 5.44 -23.33
CA GLU A 247 -2.72 5.67 -22.01
C GLU A 247 -2.29 4.36 -21.34
N ALA A 248 -3.13 3.30 -21.38
CA ALA A 248 -2.78 1.98 -20.86
C ALA A 248 -1.56 1.37 -21.54
N LYS A 249 -1.46 1.51 -22.87
CA LYS A 249 -0.30 1.06 -23.64
C LYS A 249 0.96 1.81 -23.22
N THR A 250 0.90 3.13 -23.10
CA THR A 250 2.02 3.97 -22.68
C THR A 250 2.47 3.63 -21.26
N LEU A 251 1.54 3.52 -20.32
CA LEU A 251 1.82 3.18 -18.92
C LEU A 251 2.43 1.78 -18.78
N LYS A 252 1.97 0.81 -19.60
CA LYS A 252 2.55 -0.52 -19.67
C LYS A 252 4.02 -0.48 -20.11
N TYR A 253 4.37 0.27 -21.15
CA TYR A 253 5.77 0.40 -21.58
C TYR A 253 6.60 1.16 -20.54
N LEU A 254 6.05 2.21 -19.94
CA LEU A 254 6.70 2.96 -18.88
C LEU A 254 7.05 2.06 -17.69
N SER A 255 6.19 1.08 -17.35
CA SER A 255 6.45 0.15 -16.24
C SER A 255 7.69 -0.74 -16.50
N TYR A 256 7.94 -1.16 -17.73
CA TYR A 256 9.17 -1.89 -18.07
C TYR A 256 10.41 -1.02 -17.88
N VAL A 257 10.37 0.21 -18.40
CA VAL A 257 11.50 1.15 -18.28
C VAL A 257 11.83 1.42 -16.81
N ILE A 258 10.81 1.70 -16.00
CA ILE A 258 11.00 1.97 -14.57
C ILE A 258 11.49 0.73 -13.83
N GLY A 259 10.97 -0.45 -14.16
CA GLY A 259 11.46 -1.70 -13.60
C GLY A 259 12.94 -1.95 -13.87
N ILE A 260 13.39 -1.68 -15.10
CA ILE A 260 14.81 -1.79 -15.48
C ILE A 260 15.67 -0.77 -14.73
N ILE A 261 15.20 0.48 -14.63
CA ILE A 261 15.90 1.52 -13.85
C ILE A 261 15.98 1.11 -12.37
N ALA A 262 14.90 0.65 -11.77
CA ALA A 262 14.86 0.19 -10.39
C ALA A 262 15.81 -1.00 -10.15
N CYS A 263 15.86 -1.96 -11.07
CA CYS A 263 16.80 -3.06 -11.05
C CYS A 263 18.25 -2.53 -11.06
N GLY A 264 18.58 -1.61 -11.96
CA GLY A 264 19.90 -0.99 -12.04
C GLY A 264 20.29 -0.27 -10.75
N VAL A 265 19.37 0.49 -10.17
CA VAL A 265 19.58 1.20 -8.89
C VAL A 265 19.88 0.21 -7.75
N ILE A 266 19.11 -0.88 -7.64
CA ILE A 266 19.35 -1.92 -6.61
C ILE A 266 20.75 -2.53 -6.80
N LEU A 267 21.13 -2.89 -8.02
CA LEU A 267 22.44 -3.49 -8.32
C LEU A 267 23.61 -2.54 -8.03
N LEU A 268 23.44 -1.25 -8.30
CA LEU A 268 24.46 -0.23 -8.00
C LEU A 268 24.61 0.01 -6.49
N LEU A 269 23.49 0.06 -5.78
CA LEU A 269 23.48 0.38 -4.34
C LEU A 269 23.73 -0.80 -3.43
N LYS A 270 23.65 -2.05 -3.92
CA LYS A 270 23.71 -3.26 -3.08
C LYS A 270 24.93 -3.31 -2.16
N ASN A 271 26.14 -3.09 -2.69
CA ASN A 271 27.37 -3.14 -1.90
C ASN A 271 27.44 -2.00 -0.89
N PHE A 272 26.99 -0.81 -1.27
CA PHE A 272 26.95 0.35 -0.40
C PHE A 272 26.04 0.09 0.81
N VAL A 273 24.81 -0.39 0.56
CA VAL A 273 23.82 -0.65 1.62
C VAL A 273 24.29 -1.79 2.55
N ILE A 274 24.78 -2.90 2.01
CA ILE A 274 25.24 -4.03 2.83
C ILE A 274 26.36 -3.62 3.80
N ASN A 275 27.23 -2.70 3.40
CA ASN A 275 28.33 -2.23 4.24
C ASN A 275 27.89 -1.41 5.47
N PHE A 276 26.65 -0.89 5.50
CA PHE A 276 26.10 -0.24 6.70
C PHE A 276 25.68 -1.21 7.79
N TYR A 277 25.53 -2.50 7.46
CA TYR A 277 25.09 -3.49 8.43
C TYR A 277 26.27 -4.27 9.02
N THR A 278 26.30 -4.36 10.35
CA THR A 278 27.24 -5.21 11.08
C THR A 278 26.65 -6.61 11.19
N ILE A 279 26.90 -7.45 10.19
CA ILE A 279 26.37 -8.81 10.07
C ILE A 279 27.53 -9.81 9.79
N PRO A 280 27.35 -11.10 10.16
CA PRO A 280 28.33 -12.14 9.86
C PRO A 280 28.63 -12.23 8.35
N PRO A 281 29.86 -12.62 7.96
CA PRO A 281 30.27 -12.72 6.55
C PRO A 281 29.35 -13.62 5.70
N GLU A 282 28.86 -14.71 6.29
CA GLU A 282 27.96 -15.65 5.64
C GLU A 282 26.58 -15.02 5.33
N THR A 283 26.01 -14.29 6.29
CA THR A 283 24.77 -13.55 6.11
C THR A 283 24.95 -12.41 5.10
N ARG A 284 26.15 -11.78 5.07
CA ARG A 284 26.48 -10.73 4.10
C ARG A 284 26.53 -11.29 2.67
N ALA A 285 27.16 -12.45 2.48
CA ALA A 285 27.20 -13.12 1.18
C ALA A 285 25.78 -13.46 0.71
N LEU A 286 24.97 -14.06 1.58
CA LEU A 286 23.58 -14.38 1.30
C LEU A 286 22.74 -13.14 0.97
N ALA A 287 22.88 -12.05 1.73
CA ALA A 287 22.19 -10.79 1.45
C ALA A 287 22.54 -10.24 0.06
N ASN A 288 23.80 -10.34 -0.36
CA ASN A 288 24.24 -9.92 -1.69
C ASN A 288 23.58 -10.75 -2.81
N GLU A 289 23.49 -12.08 -2.65
CA GLU A 289 22.79 -12.95 -3.60
C GLU A 289 21.29 -12.66 -3.66
N LEU A 290 20.65 -12.47 -2.49
CA LEU A 290 19.23 -12.13 -2.42
C LEU A 290 18.94 -10.75 -3.04
N MET A 291 19.84 -9.76 -2.86
CA MET A 291 19.68 -8.45 -3.51
C MET A 291 19.75 -8.52 -5.03
N VAL A 292 20.65 -9.35 -5.58
CA VAL A 292 20.69 -9.60 -7.04
C VAL A 292 19.38 -10.23 -7.50
N THR A 293 18.91 -11.24 -6.79
CA THR A 293 17.64 -11.91 -7.10
C THR A 293 16.46 -10.92 -7.07
N ILE A 294 16.36 -10.12 -6.00
CA ILE A 294 15.30 -9.11 -5.85
C ILE A 294 15.39 -8.01 -6.93
N ALA A 295 16.60 -7.62 -7.35
CA ALA A 295 16.77 -6.64 -8.40
C ALA A 295 16.07 -7.07 -9.71
N PHE A 296 16.29 -8.30 -10.15
CA PHE A 296 15.61 -8.83 -11.34
C PHE A 296 14.10 -9.02 -11.15
N ILE A 297 13.68 -9.48 -9.96
CA ILE A 297 12.24 -9.62 -9.63
C ILE A 297 11.55 -8.26 -9.66
N THR A 298 12.22 -7.17 -9.27
CA THR A 298 11.65 -5.82 -9.24
C THR A 298 11.20 -5.34 -10.62
N ILE A 299 11.76 -5.85 -11.71
CA ILE A 299 11.26 -5.57 -13.07
C ILE A 299 9.81 -6.08 -13.20
N PHE A 300 9.55 -7.30 -12.77
CA PHE A 300 8.21 -7.89 -12.82
C PHE A 300 7.26 -7.23 -11.81
N VAL A 301 7.75 -6.86 -10.61
CA VAL A 301 6.98 -6.09 -9.63
C VAL A 301 6.53 -4.75 -10.20
N SER A 302 7.38 -4.07 -10.98
CA SER A 302 7.00 -2.83 -11.65
C SER A 302 5.87 -3.04 -12.65
N VAL A 303 6.01 -4.08 -13.49
CA VAL A 303 5.00 -4.39 -14.50
C VAL A 303 3.69 -4.83 -13.86
N SER A 304 3.72 -5.73 -12.88
CA SER A 304 2.52 -6.23 -12.19
C SER A 304 1.80 -5.10 -11.45
N SER A 305 2.53 -4.25 -10.70
CA SER A 305 1.93 -3.16 -9.95
C SER A 305 1.25 -2.13 -10.85
N VAL A 306 1.92 -1.66 -11.91
CA VAL A 306 1.34 -0.66 -12.81
C VAL A 306 0.18 -1.25 -13.63
N THR A 307 0.29 -2.50 -14.06
CA THR A 307 -0.76 -3.13 -14.87
C THR A 307 -1.97 -3.53 -14.03
N ILE A 308 -1.78 -4.19 -12.88
CA ILE A 308 -2.89 -4.66 -12.04
C ILE A 308 -3.47 -3.50 -11.23
N VAL A 309 -2.65 -2.84 -10.40
CA VAL A 309 -3.15 -1.79 -9.49
C VAL A 309 -3.50 -0.52 -10.26
N GLY A 310 -2.68 -0.15 -11.26
CA GLY A 310 -2.91 1.04 -12.07
C GLY A 310 -3.98 0.81 -13.14
N ILE A 311 -3.69 0.01 -14.16
CA ILE A 311 -4.51 -0.06 -15.37
C ILE A 311 -5.79 -0.87 -15.14
N LEU A 312 -5.68 -2.12 -14.68
CA LEU A 312 -6.83 -3.02 -14.56
C LEU A 312 -7.80 -2.59 -13.47
N ARG A 313 -7.31 -2.28 -12.25
CA ARG A 313 -8.15 -1.75 -11.17
C ARG A 313 -8.72 -0.38 -11.55
N GLY A 314 -7.91 0.53 -12.13
CA GLY A 314 -8.35 1.82 -12.63
C GLY A 314 -9.45 1.71 -13.68
N GLY A 315 -9.37 0.67 -14.52
CA GLY A 315 -10.36 0.30 -15.51
C GLY A 315 -11.63 -0.36 -14.98
N GLY A 316 -11.71 -0.64 -13.66
CA GLY A 316 -12.88 -1.24 -13.02
C GLY A 316 -12.87 -2.77 -12.96
N ASP A 317 -11.82 -3.45 -13.40
CA ASP A 317 -11.76 -4.93 -13.45
C ASP A 317 -11.20 -5.52 -12.13
N THR A 318 -11.73 -5.06 -10.99
CA THR A 318 -11.26 -5.38 -9.63
C THR A 318 -11.37 -6.86 -9.29
N ARG A 319 -12.43 -7.54 -9.74
CA ARG A 319 -12.62 -8.98 -9.48
C ARG A 319 -11.53 -9.82 -10.17
N PHE A 320 -11.21 -9.50 -11.43
CA PHE A 320 -10.14 -10.20 -12.14
C PHE A 320 -8.79 -10.00 -11.43
N CYS A 321 -8.47 -8.78 -11.00
CA CYS A 321 -7.26 -8.48 -10.25
C CYS A 321 -7.16 -9.34 -8.98
N MET A 322 -8.23 -9.39 -8.18
CA MET A 322 -8.31 -10.21 -6.97
C MET A 322 -8.00 -11.69 -7.27
N PHE A 323 -8.68 -12.29 -8.24
CA PHE A 323 -8.45 -13.71 -8.57
C PHE A 323 -7.04 -13.96 -9.11
N ALA A 324 -6.53 -13.07 -9.98
CA ALA A 324 -5.18 -13.20 -10.52
C ALA A 324 -4.12 -13.18 -9.42
N GLU A 325 -4.22 -12.23 -8.46
CA GLU A 325 -3.26 -12.11 -7.36
C GLU A 325 -3.39 -13.26 -6.36
N ILE A 326 -4.61 -13.64 -5.95
CA ILE A 326 -4.81 -14.74 -4.99
C ILE A 326 -4.32 -16.07 -5.56
N ILE A 327 -4.69 -16.40 -6.81
CA ILE A 327 -4.30 -17.68 -7.41
C ILE A 327 -2.78 -17.75 -7.57
N THR A 328 -2.13 -16.71 -8.10
CA THR A 328 -0.69 -16.74 -8.31
C THR A 328 0.09 -16.79 -7.00
N LEU A 329 -0.36 -16.09 -5.97
CA LEU A 329 0.30 -16.06 -4.67
C LEU A 329 0.08 -17.36 -3.88
N TRP A 330 -1.19 -17.80 -3.75
CA TRP A 330 -1.53 -18.91 -2.84
C TRP A 330 -1.49 -20.29 -3.49
N CYS A 331 -1.80 -20.39 -4.80
CA CYS A 331 -1.79 -21.68 -5.49
C CYS A 331 -0.47 -21.97 -6.21
N VAL A 332 0.39 -20.94 -6.44
CA VAL A 332 1.66 -21.12 -7.14
C VAL A 332 2.84 -20.73 -6.26
N ALA A 333 3.02 -19.47 -5.93
CA ALA A 333 4.25 -18.99 -5.29
C ALA A 333 4.46 -19.57 -3.88
N THR A 334 3.43 -19.55 -3.03
CA THR A 334 3.55 -20.06 -1.66
C THR A 334 3.80 -21.58 -1.61
N PRO A 335 3.08 -22.45 -2.37
CA PRO A 335 3.40 -23.87 -2.43
C PRO A 335 4.78 -24.15 -3.03
N LEU A 336 5.18 -23.47 -4.09
CA LEU A 336 6.52 -23.62 -4.67
C LEU A 336 7.63 -23.24 -3.68
N ALA A 337 7.44 -22.15 -2.94
CA ALA A 337 8.38 -21.73 -1.89
C ALA A 337 8.50 -22.80 -0.78
N LEU A 338 7.36 -23.36 -0.35
CA LEU A 338 7.33 -24.44 0.66
C LEU A 338 8.05 -25.70 0.14
N ILE A 339 7.74 -26.14 -1.08
CA ILE A 339 8.41 -27.28 -1.72
C ILE A 339 9.92 -27.01 -1.83
N GLY A 340 10.33 -25.82 -2.28
CA GLY A 340 11.72 -25.43 -2.39
C GLY A 340 12.45 -25.47 -1.03
N SER A 341 11.80 -25.03 0.03
CA SER A 341 12.34 -25.10 1.39
C SER A 341 12.47 -26.55 1.89
N LEU A 342 11.46 -27.41 1.64
CA LEU A 342 11.47 -28.83 2.01
C LEU A 342 12.55 -29.62 1.24
N LEU A 343 12.76 -29.32 -0.02
CA LEU A 343 13.85 -29.88 -0.85
C LEU A 343 15.22 -29.32 -0.51
N ARG A 344 15.34 -28.43 0.47
CA ARG A 344 16.58 -27.76 0.92
C ARG A 344 17.32 -27.04 -0.23
N LEU A 345 16.56 -26.40 -1.14
CA LEU A 345 17.16 -25.63 -2.20
C LEU A 345 17.92 -24.40 -1.63
N PRO A 346 18.95 -23.89 -2.31
CA PRO A 346 19.62 -22.65 -1.91
C PRO A 346 18.62 -21.51 -1.70
N VAL A 347 18.83 -20.69 -0.66
CA VAL A 347 17.87 -19.62 -0.27
C VAL A 347 17.53 -18.67 -1.42
N PRO A 348 18.44 -18.27 -2.32
CA PRO A 348 18.10 -17.46 -3.50
C PRO A 348 17.08 -18.15 -4.42
N LEU A 349 17.18 -19.47 -4.61
CA LEU A 349 16.21 -20.23 -5.41
C LEU A 349 14.84 -20.30 -4.71
N VAL A 350 14.82 -20.50 -3.39
CA VAL A 350 13.57 -20.43 -2.61
C VAL A 350 12.93 -19.06 -2.77
N LEU A 351 13.71 -17.97 -2.75
CA LEU A 351 13.21 -16.62 -2.97
C LEU A 351 12.67 -16.43 -4.40
N ILE A 352 13.29 -16.97 -5.42
CA ILE A 352 12.76 -16.95 -6.80
C ILE A 352 11.42 -17.67 -6.86
N LEU A 353 11.31 -18.85 -6.27
CA LEU A 353 10.06 -19.60 -6.19
C LEU A 353 8.98 -18.82 -5.43
N MET A 354 9.35 -18.17 -4.32
CA MET A 354 8.50 -17.36 -3.48
C MET A 354 7.95 -16.11 -4.22
N LYS A 355 8.70 -15.59 -5.20
CA LYS A 355 8.33 -14.42 -6.01
C LYS A 355 7.90 -14.79 -7.43
N SER A 356 7.66 -16.07 -7.70
CA SER A 356 7.19 -16.56 -9.01
C SER A 356 5.81 -16.04 -9.40
N ASP A 357 5.04 -15.54 -8.42
CA ASP A 357 3.77 -14.87 -8.66
C ASP A 357 3.93 -13.58 -9.48
N GLU A 358 5.03 -12.82 -9.34
CA GLU A 358 5.23 -11.55 -10.02
C GLU A 358 5.34 -11.67 -11.55
N PRO A 359 6.17 -12.56 -12.12
CA PRO A 359 6.16 -12.84 -13.56
C PRO A 359 4.81 -13.32 -14.08
N LEU A 360 4.14 -14.22 -13.34
CA LEU A 360 2.84 -14.76 -13.73
C LEU A 360 1.76 -13.68 -13.73
N LYS A 361 1.68 -12.87 -12.68
CA LYS A 361 0.79 -11.71 -12.60
C LYS A 361 1.01 -10.75 -13.76
N SER A 362 2.28 -10.42 -14.03
CA SER A 362 2.65 -9.54 -15.15
C SER A 362 2.15 -10.08 -16.48
N LEU A 363 2.39 -11.37 -16.75
CA LEU A 363 1.96 -12.02 -17.99
C LEU A 363 0.43 -12.00 -18.15
N VAL A 364 -0.29 -12.45 -17.13
CA VAL A 364 -1.75 -12.52 -17.15
C VAL A 364 -2.37 -11.12 -17.30
N ALA A 365 -1.82 -10.11 -16.59
CA ALA A 365 -2.26 -8.73 -16.70
C ALA A 365 -2.03 -8.14 -18.09
N VAL A 366 -0.85 -8.35 -18.68
CA VAL A 366 -0.53 -7.88 -20.03
C VAL A 366 -1.45 -8.51 -21.09
N ILE A 367 -1.72 -9.81 -20.99
CA ILE A 367 -2.67 -10.50 -21.88
C ILE A 367 -4.08 -9.89 -21.73
N ARG A 368 -4.52 -9.61 -20.50
CA ARG A 368 -5.83 -9.01 -20.23
C ARG A 368 -5.96 -7.62 -20.81
N ILE A 369 -4.90 -6.79 -20.68
CA ILE A 369 -4.84 -5.45 -21.24
C ILE A 369 -4.92 -5.50 -22.76
N ASN A 370 -4.12 -6.35 -23.39
CA ASN A 370 -4.08 -6.46 -24.87
C ASN A 370 -5.43 -6.93 -25.45
N LYS A 371 -6.22 -7.72 -24.69
CA LYS A 371 -7.56 -8.15 -25.09
C LYS A 371 -8.66 -7.09 -24.86
N ASN A 372 -8.33 -5.92 -24.30
CA ASN A 372 -9.26 -4.82 -23.98
C ASN A 372 -10.46 -5.23 -23.09
N LYS A 373 -10.39 -6.36 -22.36
CA LYS A 373 -11.48 -6.88 -21.51
C LYS A 373 -11.54 -6.24 -20.12
N TRP A 374 -10.69 -5.26 -19.86
CA TRP A 374 -10.54 -4.58 -18.59
C TRP A 374 -11.32 -3.27 -18.48
N ILE A 375 -11.82 -2.76 -19.61
CA ILE A 375 -12.52 -1.48 -19.68
C ILE A 375 -13.95 -1.67 -19.19
N LYS A 376 -14.24 -1.18 -17.97
CA LYS A 376 -15.54 -1.25 -17.34
C LYS A 376 -15.94 0.14 -16.84
N SER A 377 -16.99 0.71 -17.40
CA SER A 377 -17.58 1.94 -16.86
C SER A 377 -18.34 1.59 -15.58
N LEU A 378 -17.85 2.09 -14.45
CA LEU A 378 -18.51 1.93 -13.15
C LEU A 378 -19.38 3.14 -12.81
N ALA A 379 -19.13 4.28 -13.47
CA ALA A 379 -19.88 5.49 -13.27
C ALA A 379 -21.22 5.39 -14.02
N ARG A 380 -22.32 5.37 -13.26
CA ARG A 380 -23.69 5.32 -13.80
C ARG A 380 -24.07 6.64 -14.46
N ASP A 381 -24.92 6.61 -15.46
CA ASP A 381 -25.57 7.77 -16.01
C ASP A 381 -26.88 7.96 -15.24
N PHE A 382 -26.91 8.93 -14.34
CA PHE A 382 -28.16 9.36 -13.71
C PHE A 382 -28.80 10.39 -14.64
N ASN A 383 -29.95 10.07 -15.23
CA ASN A 383 -30.76 11.08 -15.84
C ASN A 383 -31.15 12.10 -14.76
N ARG A 384 -30.81 13.37 -14.97
CA ARG A 384 -31.02 14.48 -14.00
C ARG A 384 -32.48 14.81 -13.69
N GLU A 385 -33.43 13.99 -14.14
CA GLU A 385 -34.86 14.23 -13.98
C GLU A 385 -35.49 13.53 -12.76
N GLU A 386 -34.71 12.75 -11.98
CA GLU A 386 -35.27 11.99 -10.83
C GLU A 386 -34.59 12.30 -9.48
N VAL A 387 -33.99 13.48 -9.28
CA VAL A 387 -33.50 13.89 -7.97
C VAL A 387 -34.03 15.24 -7.55
#